data_de5ee793b7b87b0742ac5dc508d2f8d0
#
_entry.id   de5ee793b7b87b0742ac5dc508d2f8d0
#
_cell.length_a   1.000
_cell.length_b   1.000
_cell.length_c   1.000
_cell.angle_alpha   90.00
_cell.angle_beta   90.00
_cell.angle_gamma   90.00
#
_symmetry.space_group_name_H-M   'P 1'
#
loop_
_entity.id
_entity.type
_entity.pdbx_description
1 polymer ?
#
loop_
_entity_poly.entity_id
_entity_poly.type
_entity_poly.pdbx_seq_one_letter_code
_entity_poly.pdbx_strand_id
1 'polypeptide(L)'
;MDDDVLEGLGSPLVRVDSPPGTTVAAKVESRNPGGSAKDRPALYMVEAAEEAGDLEPGDGIVEPTSGNTGIGLAMVGAVKGYDVTLVMPDGKSIERRRIMRAYGADLEIVDGDISAAKERADELEAEAGMVQLRQFENPANPRAHYETTGPEVLEQVGDRTVDALVAGVGTGGTLTGIGRRLREVFPDVRIDAVEPSDNAVLSGCEPGNDAFQGMGPGFVSPNLDVDLIDEVHTVDIDDAEAECRRLAREEGLLVGQSSGASNLAAKGVAAALRESGEYAGEEPLVVTVYWDSGERYLSAGTFDE
;
A
#
# COMPACT_ATOMS: atom_id res chain seq x y z
N MET A 1 18.10 -14.24 -16.47
CA MET A 1 18.46 -12.80 -16.41
C MET A 1 17.19 -12.10 -16.78
N ASP A 2 16.70 -11.23 -15.92
CA ASP A 2 15.49 -10.48 -16.17
C ASP A 2 15.73 -9.47 -17.31
N ASP A 3 14.76 -9.24 -18.15
CA ASP A 3 14.89 -8.35 -19.31
C ASP A 3 14.83 -6.87 -18.87
N ASP A 4 14.04 -6.59 -17.81
CA ASP A 4 13.96 -5.27 -17.20
C ASP A 4 13.69 -5.35 -15.67
N VAL A 5 13.59 -4.18 -15.03
CA VAL A 5 13.40 -4.08 -13.57
C VAL A 5 11.99 -4.50 -13.12
N LEU A 6 11.00 -4.51 -14.01
CA LEU A 6 9.61 -4.87 -13.66
C LEU A 6 9.45 -6.38 -13.41
N GLU A 7 10.28 -7.20 -14.03
CA GLU A 7 10.36 -8.65 -13.74
C GLU A 7 10.89 -8.93 -12.32
N GLY A 8 11.58 -7.97 -11.72
CA GLY A 8 12.09 -8.03 -10.35
C GLY A 8 11.06 -7.68 -9.26
N LEU A 9 9.77 -7.51 -9.61
CA LEU A 9 8.72 -7.31 -8.61
C LEU A 9 8.60 -8.52 -7.71
N GLY A 10 8.71 -8.28 -6.41
CA GLY A 10 8.64 -9.31 -5.40
C GLY A 10 9.26 -8.82 -4.09
N SER A 11 8.83 -9.38 -2.98
CA SER A 11 9.30 -8.95 -1.67
C SER A 11 9.41 -10.11 -0.68
N PRO A 12 10.28 -10.02 0.32
CA PRO A 12 10.40 -11.05 1.34
C PRO A 12 9.29 -10.93 2.39
N LEU A 13 8.92 -12.07 2.97
CA LEU A 13 8.18 -12.14 4.22
C LEU A 13 9.20 -12.30 5.37
N VAL A 14 9.20 -11.38 6.31
CA VAL A 14 10.21 -11.31 7.39
C VAL A 14 9.51 -11.47 8.73
N ARG A 15 9.98 -12.39 9.56
CA ARG A 15 9.53 -12.48 10.96
C ARG A 15 10.03 -11.27 11.73
N VAL A 16 9.14 -10.62 12.47
CA VAL A 16 9.44 -9.45 13.31
C VAL A 16 9.21 -9.76 14.79
N ASP A 17 9.66 -8.87 15.67
CA ASP A 17 9.41 -8.99 17.10
C ASP A 17 7.90 -9.16 17.38
N SER A 18 7.55 -10.19 18.11
CA SER A 18 6.19 -10.68 18.28
C SER A 18 5.86 -10.92 19.76
N PRO A 19 4.60 -10.79 20.18
CA PRO A 19 4.19 -11.21 21.51
C PRO A 19 4.59 -12.67 21.83
N PRO A 20 4.89 -13.01 23.08
CA PRO A 20 5.34 -14.37 23.44
C PRO A 20 4.38 -15.47 22.99
N GLY A 21 4.91 -16.48 22.32
CA GLY A 21 4.14 -17.60 21.79
C GLY A 21 3.29 -17.28 20.57
N THR A 22 3.69 -16.25 19.82
CA THR A 22 3.08 -15.85 18.53
C THR A 22 4.14 -15.61 17.48
N THR A 23 3.72 -15.57 16.21
CA THR A 23 4.56 -15.09 15.11
C THR A 23 3.82 -13.98 14.36
N VAL A 24 4.46 -12.80 14.25
CA VAL A 24 4.09 -11.76 13.29
C VAL A 24 5.10 -11.79 12.16
N ALA A 25 4.61 -11.84 10.92
CA ALA A 25 5.44 -11.85 9.71
C ALA A 25 5.03 -10.67 8.81
N ALA A 26 6.00 -9.81 8.49
CA ALA A 26 5.80 -8.63 7.68
C ALA A 26 6.21 -8.86 6.22
N LYS A 27 5.33 -8.58 5.28
CA LYS A 27 5.61 -8.54 3.85
C LYS A 27 6.27 -7.21 3.52
N VAL A 28 7.59 -7.22 3.28
CA VAL A 28 8.42 -6.00 3.19
C VAL A 28 8.41 -5.46 1.75
N GLU A 29 7.34 -4.77 1.40
CA GLU A 29 7.08 -4.25 0.04
C GLU A 29 8.01 -3.10 -0.38
N SER A 30 8.76 -2.51 0.55
CA SER A 30 9.84 -1.57 0.21
C SER A 30 10.99 -2.20 -0.59
N ARG A 31 11.00 -3.53 -0.75
CA ARG A 31 11.98 -4.27 -1.56
C ARG A 31 11.61 -4.35 -3.04
N ASN A 32 10.42 -3.94 -3.42
CA ASN A 32 10.09 -3.77 -4.84
C ASN A 32 10.99 -2.68 -5.48
N PRO A 33 11.21 -2.71 -6.80
CA PRO A 33 12.15 -1.81 -7.51
C PRO A 33 11.92 -0.31 -7.27
N GLY A 34 10.68 0.14 -7.28
CA GLY A 34 10.29 1.53 -6.97
C GLY A 34 10.19 1.80 -5.47
N GLY A 35 10.36 0.77 -4.63
CA GLY A 35 10.45 0.85 -3.18
C GLY A 35 9.12 0.89 -2.44
N SER A 36 8.04 0.36 -3.00
CA SER A 36 6.75 0.25 -2.31
C SER A 36 5.81 -0.82 -2.86
N ALA A 37 4.75 -1.11 -2.11
CA ALA A 37 3.65 -1.97 -2.55
C ALA A 37 2.92 -1.45 -3.80
N LYS A 38 3.06 -0.17 -4.12
CA LYS A 38 2.38 0.46 -5.26
C LYS A 38 3.03 0.15 -6.61
N ASP A 39 4.22 -0.41 -6.63
CA ASP A 39 4.90 -0.82 -7.85
C ASP A 39 4.09 -1.89 -8.60
N ARG A 40 3.48 -2.82 -7.84
CA ARG A 40 2.65 -3.90 -8.38
C ARG A 40 1.36 -3.38 -9.04
N PRO A 41 0.48 -2.63 -8.34
CA PRO A 41 -0.71 -2.09 -8.98
C PRO A 41 -0.39 -1.08 -10.08
N ALA A 42 0.72 -0.33 -10.01
CA ALA A 42 1.12 0.56 -11.10
C ALA A 42 1.37 -0.23 -12.39
N LEU A 43 2.12 -1.33 -12.35
CA LEU A 43 2.34 -2.20 -13.49
C LEU A 43 1.01 -2.79 -14.00
N TYR A 44 0.22 -3.38 -13.11
CA TYR A 44 -1.03 -4.05 -13.50
C TYR A 44 -2.08 -3.10 -14.08
N MET A 45 -2.16 -1.86 -13.59
CA MET A 45 -3.07 -0.86 -14.15
C MET A 45 -2.63 -0.41 -15.54
N VAL A 46 -1.33 -0.23 -15.77
CA VAL A 46 -0.78 0.09 -17.10
C VAL A 46 -1.03 -1.07 -18.07
N GLU A 47 -0.70 -2.30 -17.69
CA GLU A 47 -0.91 -3.47 -18.54
C GLU A 47 -2.39 -3.73 -18.83
N ALA A 48 -3.28 -3.51 -17.87
CA ALA A 48 -4.71 -3.61 -18.10
C ALA A 48 -5.22 -2.57 -19.12
N ALA A 49 -4.68 -1.34 -19.09
CA ALA A 49 -5.02 -0.31 -20.06
C ALA A 49 -4.46 -0.65 -21.47
N GLU A 50 -3.25 -1.20 -21.55
CA GLU A 50 -2.67 -1.72 -22.81
C GLU A 50 -3.52 -2.87 -23.38
N GLU A 51 -3.90 -3.84 -22.55
CA GLU A 51 -4.74 -4.99 -22.94
C GLU A 51 -6.13 -4.56 -23.43
N ALA A 52 -6.70 -3.52 -22.82
CA ALA A 52 -8.00 -2.95 -23.22
C ALA A 52 -7.92 -2.12 -24.50
N GLY A 53 -6.72 -1.70 -24.92
CA GLY A 53 -6.50 -0.77 -26.01
C GLY A 53 -6.82 0.69 -25.65
N ASP A 54 -6.87 1.00 -24.35
CA ASP A 54 -7.06 2.34 -23.82
C ASP A 54 -5.74 3.11 -23.74
N LEU A 55 -4.60 2.39 -23.76
CA LEU A 55 -3.25 2.94 -23.71
C LEU A 55 -2.39 2.33 -24.85
N GLU A 56 -1.91 3.17 -25.75
CA GLU A 56 -1.06 2.77 -26.88
C GLU A 56 0.34 3.43 -26.79
N PRO A 57 1.38 2.87 -27.44
CA PRO A 57 2.71 3.47 -27.46
C PRO A 57 2.70 4.93 -27.96
N GLY A 58 3.16 5.84 -27.10
CA GLY A 58 3.18 7.28 -27.36
C GLY A 58 2.06 8.06 -26.67
N ASP A 59 1.12 7.38 -26.02
CA ASP A 59 0.13 8.04 -25.18
C ASP A 59 0.77 8.54 -23.87
N GLY A 60 0.15 9.55 -23.27
CA GLY A 60 0.51 10.05 -21.95
C GLY A 60 -0.37 9.46 -20.87
N ILE A 61 0.22 9.15 -19.73
CA ILE A 61 -0.49 8.73 -18.52
C ILE A 61 -0.64 9.94 -17.60
N VAL A 62 -1.83 10.13 -17.00
CA VAL A 62 -2.05 11.13 -15.97
C VAL A 62 -2.66 10.48 -14.72
N GLU A 63 -2.21 10.87 -13.51
CA GLU A 63 -2.80 10.40 -12.26
C GLU A 63 -2.74 11.49 -11.18
N PRO A 64 -3.86 11.74 -10.47
CA PRO A 64 -3.88 12.66 -9.33
C PRO A 64 -3.31 11.95 -8.09
N THR A 65 -2.01 12.11 -7.85
CA THR A 65 -1.34 11.45 -6.73
C THR A 65 -0.04 12.14 -6.31
N SER A 66 0.18 12.24 -5.01
CA SER A 66 1.45 12.71 -4.42
C SER A 66 2.23 11.59 -3.73
N GLY A 67 1.72 10.37 -3.80
CA GLY A 67 2.20 9.22 -3.03
C GLY A 67 2.98 8.19 -3.85
N ASN A 68 3.06 7.00 -3.29
CA ASN A 68 3.80 5.87 -3.88
C ASN A 68 3.25 5.41 -5.23
N THR A 69 1.95 5.58 -5.48
CA THR A 69 1.37 5.28 -6.80
C THR A 69 2.04 6.10 -7.89
N GLY A 70 2.27 7.41 -7.65
CA GLY A 70 2.98 8.25 -8.61
C GLY A 70 4.42 7.80 -8.86
N ILE A 71 5.12 7.30 -7.83
CA ILE A 71 6.47 6.74 -7.99
C ILE A 71 6.41 5.46 -8.84
N GLY A 72 5.46 4.55 -8.53
CA GLY A 72 5.27 3.32 -9.30
C GLY A 72 4.95 3.59 -10.77
N LEU A 73 4.01 4.52 -11.03
CA LEU A 73 3.65 4.90 -12.42
C LEU A 73 4.82 5.56 -13.15
N ALA A 74 5.58 6.43 -12.49
CA ALA A 74 6.77 7.05 -13.08
C ALA A 74 7.83 5.99 -13.45
N MET A 75 8.05 5.00 -12.58
CA MET A 75 8.97 3.89 -12.85
C MET A 75 8.49 3.03 -14.03
N VAL A 76 7.23 2.61 -14.01
CA VAL A 76 6.65 1.78 -15.08
C VAL A 76 6.67 2.53 -16.41
N GLY A 77 6.28 3.83 -16.41
CA GLY A 77 6.34 4.68 -17.59
C GLY A 77 7.76 4.80 -18.15
N ALA A 78 8.76 4.98 -17.30
CA ALA A 78 10.16 5.03 -17.72
C ALA A 78 10.63 3.74 -18.41
N VAL A 79 10.17 2.57 -17.95
CA VAL A 79 10.55 1.27 -18.53
C VAL A 79 9.77 1.00 -19.83
N LYS A 80 8.47 1.26 -19.81
CA LYS A 80 7.57 0.98 -20.97
C LYS A 80 7.56 2.08 -22.04
N GLY A 81 8.18 3.25 -21.74
CA GLY A 81 8.30 4.36 -22.70
C GLY A 81 7.07 5.26 -22.78
N TYR A 82 6.31 5.39 -21.68
CA TYR A 82 5.19 6.32 -21.55
C TYR A 82 5.60 7.63 -20.90
N ASP A 83 5.04 8.74 -21.38
CA ASP A 83 5.12 10.02 -20.70
C ASP A 83 4.12 10.04 -19.52
N VAL A 84 4.62 10.33 -18.32
CA VAL A 84 3.79 10.30 -17.10
C VAL A 84 3.70 11.70 -16.50
N THR A 85 2.48 12.21 -16.36
CA THR A 85 2.15 13.45 -15.66
C THR A 85 1.45 13.15 -14.34
N LEU A 86 2.02 13.64 -13.24
CA LEU A 86 1.47 13.44 -11.90
C LEU A 86 0.97 14.78 -11.35
N VAL A 87 -0.33 14.85 -11.10
CA VAL A 87 -0.98 16.05 -10.58
C VAL A 87 -1.09 15.96 -9.07
N MET A 88 -0.62 16.98 -8.36
CA MET A 88 -0.62 16.96 -6.89
C MET A 88 -0.73 18.36 -6.27
N PRO A 89 -1.31 18.47 -5.05
CA PRO A 89 -1.29 19.69 -4.27
C PRO A 89 0.14 20.08 -3.88
N ASP A 90 0.37 21.39 -3.66
CA ASP A 90 1.61 21.86 -3.06
C ASP A 90 1.78 21.35 -1.61
N GLY A 91 2.99 21.48 -1.07
CA GLY A 91 3.29 21.09 0.32
C GLY A 91 3.41 19.56 0.58
N LYS A 92 3.32 18.71 -0.44
CA LYS A 92 3.52 17.27 -0.29
C LYS A 92 5.01 16.88 -0.27
N SER A 93 5.34 15.65 0.18
CA SER A 93 6.69 15.14 0.42
C SER A 93 7.68 15.49 -0.69
N ILE A 94 8.78 16.17 -0.30
CA ILE A 94 9.84 16.58 -1.22
C ILE A 94 10.62 15.37 -1.75
N GLU A 95 10.77 14.32 -0.94
CA GLU A 95 11.45 13.09 -1.30
C GLU A 95 10.71 12.40 -2.46
N ARG A 96 9.39 12.23 -2.33
CA ARG A 96 8.55 11.61 -3.36
C ARG A 96 8.58 12.40 -4.66
N ARG A 97 8.46 13.74 -4.60
CA ARG A 97 8.57 14.59 -5.79
C ARG A 97 9.92 14.43 -6.51
N ARG A 98 11.02 14.30 -5.76
CA ARG A 98 12.36 14.09 -6.32
C ARG A 98 12.49 12.73 -6.98
N ILE A 99 11.93 11.66 -6.36
CA ILE A 99 11.94 10.32 -6.93
C ILE A 99 11.13 10.26 -8.23
N MET A 100 9.91 10.82 -8.24
CA MET A 100 9.07 10.87 -9.45
C MET A 100 9.80 11.57 -10.61
N ARG A 101 10.42 12.75 -10.36
CA ARG A 101 11.22 13.46 -11.36
C ARG A 101 12.46 12.68 -11.79
N ALA A 102 13.09 11.93 -10.90
CA ALA A 102 14.25 11.11 -11.24
C ALA A 102 13.90 9.98 -12.22
N TYR A 103 12.67 9.46 -12.16
CA TYR A 103 12.13 8.53 -13.16
C TYR A 103 11.64 9.22 -14.46
N GLY A 104 11.67 10.55 -14.53
CA GLY A 104 11.30 11.31 -15.72
C GLY A 104 9.85 11.79 -15.76
N ALA A 105 9.06 11.60 -14.69
CA ALA A 105 7.69 12.09 -14.66
C ALA A 105 7.62 13.62 -14.56
N ASP A 106 6.67 14.20 -15.28
CA ASP A 106 6.28 15.60 -15.16
C ASP A 106 5.37 15.75 -13.92
N LEU A 107 5.65 16.81 -13.13
CA LEU A 107 4.84 17.13 -11.95
C LEU A 107 4.08 18.43 -12.17
N GLU A 108 2.76 18.34 -12.21
CA GLU A 108 1.87 19.49 -12.20
C GLU A 108 1.40 19.76 -10.78
N ILE A 109 1.82 20.90 -10.26
CA ILE A 109 1.48 21.31 -8.88
C ILE A 109 0.28 22.26 -8.96
N VAL A 110 -0.77 21.92 -8.23
CA VAL A 110 -2.01 22.71 -8.16
C VAL A 110 -2.19 23.35 -6.81
N ASP A 111 -2.84 24.51 -6.80
CA ASP A 111 -3.30 25.14 -5.57
C ASP A 111 -4.56 24.42 -5.06
N GLY A 112 -4.62 24.14 -3.76
CA GLY A 112 -5.76 23.46 -3.13
C GLY A 112 -5.40 22.09 -2.55
N ASP A 113 -6.37 21.17 -2.59
CA ASP A 113 -6.27 19.82 -2.04
C ASP A 113 -6.23 18.75 -3.14
N ILE A 114 -6.42 17.49 -2.75
CA ILE A 114 -6.43 16.35 -3.70
C ILE A 114 -7.61 16.43 -4.69
N SER A 115 -8.71 17.12 -4.32
CA SER A 115 -9.86 17.30 -5.20
C SER A 115 -9.50 18.21 -6.38
N ALA A 116 -8.75 19.30 -6.13
CA ALA A 116 -8.23 20.15 -7.19
C ALA A 116 -7.25 19.39 -8.11
N ALA A 117 -6.43 18.51 -7.56
CA ALA A 117 -5.55 17.67 -8.37
C ALA A 117 -6.35 16.68 -9.24
N LYS A 118 -7.45 16.14 -8.72
CA LYS A 118 -8.33 15.25 -9.49
C LYS A 118 -9.02 16.01 -10.62
N GLU A 119 -9.61 17.18 -10.36
CA GLU A 119 -10.23 18.02 -11.40
C GLU A 119 -9.24 18.34 -12.53
N ARG A 120 -8.00 18.69 -12.17
CA ARG A 120 -6.97 18.98 -13.16
C ARG A 120 -6.55 17.75 -13.97
N ALA A 121 -6.48 16.57 -13.35
CA ALA A 121 -6.21 15.33 -14.07
C ALA A 121 -7.35 14.97 -15.03
N ASP A 122 -8.61 15.18 -14.63
CA ASP A 122 -9.80 14.99 -15.48
C ASP A 122 -9.78 15.97 -16.68
N GLU A 123 -9.31 17.22 -16.51
CA GLU A 123 -9.10 18.17 -17.60
C GLU A 123 -8.02 17.67 -18.59
N LEU A 124 -6.86 17.19 -18.09
CA LEU A 124 -5.79 16.68 -18.93
C LEU A 124 -6.23 15.43 -19.72
N GLU A 125 -7.00 14.56 -19.10
CA GLU A 125 -7.62 13.42 -19.82
C GLU A 125 -8.53 13.90 -20.94
N ALA A 126 -9.42 14.86 -20.67
CA ALA A 126 -10.40 15.34 -21.65
C ALA A 126 -9.78 16.20 -22.76
N GLU A 127 -8.82 17.06 -22.47
CA GLU A 127 -8.26 18.06 -23.38
C GLU A 127 -7.01 17.58 -24.13
N ALA A 128 -6.15 16.82 -23.44
CA ALA A 128 -4.89 16.32 -23.99
C ALA A 128 -4.95 14.84 -24.42
N GLY A 129 -6.04 14.15 -24.14
CA GLY A 129 -6.22 12.73 -24.48
C GLY A 129 -5.29 11.82 -23.67
N MET A 130 -4.86 12.26 -22.48
CA MET A 130 -4.06 11.42 -21.58
C MET A 130 -4.93 10.33 -20.95
N VAL A 131 -4.31 9.22 -20.55
CA VAL A 131 -5.00 8.09 -19.93
C VAL A 131 -4.89 8.18 -18.41
N GLN A 132 -6.02 8.26 -17.71
CA GLN A 132 -6.08 8.25 -16.26
C GLN A 132 -6.35 6.84 -15.74
N LEU A 133 -5.46 6.31 -14.89
CA LEU A 133 -5.53 4.90 -14.42
C LEU A 133 -6.43 4.68 -13.21
N ARG A 134 -6.80 5.74 -12.47
CA ARG A 134 -7.83 5.74 -11.42
C ARG A 134 -7.59 4.71 -10.32
N GLN A 135 -6.49 4.85 -9.57
CA GLN A 135 -6.01 3.88 -8.57
C GLN A 135 -7.08 3.39 -7.55
N PHE A 136 -8.09 4.21 -7.24
CA PHE A 136 -9.13 3.87 -6.27
C PHE A 136 -10.27 3.05 -6.88
N GLU A 137 -10.43 3.06 -8.20
CA GLU A 137 -11.56 2.47 -8.93
C GLU A 137 -11.13 1.30 -9.83
N ASN A 138 -9.87 1.29 -10.26
CA ASN A 138 -9.34 0.31 -11.21
C ASN A 138 -9.19 -1.08 -10.57
N PRO A 139 -9.90 -2.10 -11.07
CA PRO A 139 -9.85 -3.46 -10.52
C PRO A 139 -8.49 -4.15 -10.72
N ALA A 140 -7.63 -3.65 -11.59
CA ALA A 140 -6.26 -4.14 -11.75
C ALA A 140 -5.42 -3.93 -10.47
N ASN A 141 -5.79 -2.94 -9.63
CA ASN A 141 -5.12 -2.70 -8.36
C ASN A 141 -5.26 -3.91 -7.39
N PRO A 142 -6.46 -4.35 -6.96
CA PRO A 142 -6.56 -5.55 -6.14
C PRO A 142 -6.10 -6.82 -6.88
N ARG A 143 -6.28 -6.91 -8.21
CA ARG A 143 -5.80 -8.03 -9.02
C ARG A 143 -4.29 -8.21 -8.90
N ALA A 144 -3.51 -7.13 -8.90
CA ALA A 144 -2.06 -7.19 -8.74
C ALA A 144 -1.64 -7.93 -7.46
N HIS A 145 -2.27 -7.62 -6.34
CA HIS A 145 -1.97 -8.26 -5.07
C HIS A 145 -2.54 -9.69 -4.95
N TYR A 146 -3.67 -9.96 -5.59
CA TYR A 146 -4.24 -11.30 -5.67
C TYR A 146 -3.35 -12.27 -6.47
N GLU A 147 -2.78 -11.79 -7.59
CA GLU A 147 -1.98 -12.61 -8.50
C GLU A 147 -0.50 -12.67 -8.12
N THR A 148 0.01 -11.72 -7.33
CA THR A 148 1.43 -11.67 -6.96
C THR A 148 1.67 -11.76 -5.46
N THR A 149 1.27 -10.75 -4.67
CA THR A 149 1.60 -10.66 -3.23
C THR A 149 0.99 -11.81 -2.43
N GLY A 150 -0.26 -12.17 -2.71
CA GLY A 150 -0.95 -13.29 -2.05
C GLY A 150 -0.26 -14.62 -2.29
N PRO A 151 0.03 -15.03 -3.53
CA PRO A 151 0.83 -16.23 -3.84
C PRO A 151 2.22 -16.23 -3.20
N GLU A 152 2.93 -15.09 -3.20
CA GLU A 152 4.22 -14.98 -2.53
C GLU A 152 4.12 -15.20 -1.02
N VAL A 153 3.08 -14.68 -0.36
CA VAL A 153 2.82 -14.95 1.07
C VAL A 153 2.60 -16.43 1.29
N LEU A 154 1.75 -17.09 0.50
CA LEU A 154 1.49 -18.53 0.60
C LEU A 154 2.76 -19.36 0.43
N GLU A 155 3.61 -19.04 -0.53
CA GLU A 155 4.89 -19.72 -0.73
C GLU A 155 5.83 -19.50 0.47
N GLN A 156 5.92 -18.26 0.96
CA GLN A 156 6.89 -17.86 1.99
C GLN A 156 6.53 -18.33 3.40
N VAL A 157 5.25 -18.56 3.70
CA VAL A 157 4.84 -19.17 4.97
C VAL A 157 5.09 -20.69 5.01
N GLY A 158 5.30 -21.32 3.86
CA GLY A 158 5.53 -22.76 3.73
C GLY A 158 4.31 -23.59 4.19
N ASP A 159 4.54 -24.56 5.05
CA ASP A 159 3.48 -25.46 5.56
C ASP A 159 2.66 -24.87 6.73
N ARG A 160 2.90 -23.60 7.09
CA ARG A 160 2.17 -22.94 8.19
C ARG A 160 0.83 -22.39 7.70
N THR A 161 -0.17 -22.46 8.57
CA THR A 161 -1.45 -21.79 8.36
C THR A 161 -1.31 -20.31 8.75
N VAL A 162 -1.84 -19.40 7.95
CA VAL A 162 -2.00 -18.00 8.31
C VAL A 162 -3.32 -17.84 9.05
N ASP A 163 -3.26 -17.39 10.30
CA ASP A 163 -4.45 -17.22 11.14
C ASP A 163 -5.09 -15.84 10.96
N ALA A 164 -4.28 -14.81 10.64
CA ALA A 164 -4.80 -13.49 10.32
C ALA A 164 -3.92 -12.73 9.29
N LEU A 165 -4.56 -11.88 8.49
CA LEU A 165 -3.96 -10.80 7.71
C LEU A 165 -4.38 -9.47 8.34
N VAL A 166 -3.43 -8.62 8.70
CA VAL A 166 -3.69 -7.29 9.28
C VAL A 166 -2.99 -6.24 8.44
N ALA A 167 -3.72 -5.33 7.82
CA ALA A 167 -3.12 -4.36 6.92
C ALA A 167 -3.84 -3.00 6.89
N GLY A 168 -3.07 -1.92 6.77
CA GLY A 168 -3.58 -0.56 6.60
C GLY A 168 -4.38 -0.39 5.30
N VAL A 169 -5.41 0.44 5.33
CA VAL A 169 -6.28 0.68 4.19
C VAL A 169 -6.07 2.08 3.62
N GLY A 170 -5.58 2.13 2.36
CA GLY A 170 -5.62 3.30 1.50
C GLY A 170 -6.59 3.05 0.36
N THR A 171 -6.12 2.57 -0.80
CA THR A 171 -7.00 2.17 -1.92
C THR A 171 -7.80 0.89 -1.65
N GLY A 172 -7.46 0.13 -0.63
CA GLY A 172 -8.07 -1.15 -0.32
C GLY A 172 -7.56 -2.33 -1.15
N GLY A 173 -6.88 -2.07 -2.27
CA GLY A 173 -6.46 -3.12 -3.22
C GLY A 173 -5.56 -4.19 -2.61
N THR A 174 -4.64 -3.83 -1.74
CA THR A 174 -3.72 -4.77 -1.11
C THR A 174 -4.42 -5.72 -0.14
N LEU A 175 -5.24 -5.16 0.79
CA LEU A 175 -5.99 -5.97 1.74
C LEU A 175 -6.94 -6.91 1.01
N THR A 176 -7.69 -6.39 0.02
CA THR A 176 -8.62 -7.16 -0.81
C THR A 176 -7.92 -8.27 -1.60
N GLY A 177 -6.84 -7.92 -2.31
CA GLY A 177 -6.14 -8.89 -3.15
C GLY A 177 -5.50 -10.02 -2.36
N ILE A 178 -4.70 -9.69 -1.33
CA ILE A 178 -4.08 -10.69 -0.45
C ILE A 178 -5.15 -11.48 0.31
N GLY A 179 -6.13 -10.79 0.90
CA GLY A 179 -7.17 -11.41 1.72
C GLY A 179 -8.00 -12.43 0.93
N ARG A 180 -8.44 -12.10 -0.28
CA ARG A 180 -9.14 -13.05 -1.16
C ARG A 180 -8.29 -14.28 -1.46
N ARG A 181 -7.01 -14.07 -1.77
CA ARG A 181 -6.10 -15.18 -2.08
C ARG A 181 -5.83 -16.07 -0.87
N LEU A 182 -5.66 -15.50 0.31
CA LEU A 182 -5.48 -16.28 1.54
C LEU A 182 -6.75 -17.04 1.92
N ARG A 183 -7.94 -16.44 1.77
CA ARG A 183 -9.25 -17.04 2.09
C ARG A 183 -9.55 -18.30 1.25
N GLU A 184 -9.00 -18.38 0.03
CA GLU A 184 -9.11 -19.59 -0.82
C GLU A 184 -8.34 -20.79 -0.25
N VAL A 185 -7.22 -20.54 0.44
CA VAL A 185 -6.35 -21.59 0.97
C VAL A 185 -6.62 -21.84 2.45
N PHE A 186 -6.91 -20.77 3.19
CA PHE A 186 -7.23 -20.76 4.62
C PHE A 186 -8.63 -20.16 4.81
N PRO A 187 -9.72 -20.94 4.71
CA PRO A 187 -11.10 -20.39 4.74
C PRO A 187 -11.43 -19.64 6.03
N ASP A 188 -10.79 -19.98 7.14
CA ASP A 188 -11.01 -19.39 8.46
C ASP A 188 -10.00 -18.25 8.77
N VAL A 189 -9.16 -17.85 7.81
CA VAL A 189 -8.21 -16.73 8.02
C VAL A 189 -8.96 -15.45 8.34
N ARG A 190 -8.58 -14.80 9.41
CA ARG A 190 -9.12 -13.49 9.80
C ARG A 190 -8.49 -12.39 8.96
N ILE A 191 -9.30 -11.46 8.49
CA ILE A 191 -8.86 -10.32 7.67
C ILE A 191 -9.21 -9.02 8.40
N ASP A 192 -8.21 -8.34 8.93
CA ASP A 192 -8.39 -7.14 9.71
C ASP A 192 -7.83 -5.92 8.99
N ALA A 193 -8.64 -4.85 8.95
CA ALA A 193 -8.27 -3.56 8.39
C ALA A 193 -7.68 -2.65 9.47
N VAL A 194 -6.75 -1.77 9.06
CA VAL A 194 -6.21 -0.72 9.94
C VAL A 194 -6.45 0.64 9.30
N GLU A 195 -6.96 1.59 10.08
CA GLU A 195 -7.18 2.96 9.66
C GLU A 195 -6.71 3.97 10.72
N PRO A 196 -6.51 5.27 10.37
CA PRO A 196 -6.17 6.30 11.34
C PRO A 196 -7.29 6.55 12.35
N SER A 197 -6.98 6.74 13.64
CA SER A 197 -7.99 7.07 14.66
C SER A 197 -8.71 8.39 14.39
N ASP A 198 -8.01 9.38 13.82
CA ASP A 198 -8.57 10.69 13.50
C ASP A 198 -9.37 10.71 12.18
N ASN A 199 -9.37 9.61 11.41
CA ASN A 199 -10.06 9.47 10.12
C ASN A 199 -10.63 8.06 9.96
N ALA A 200 -11.45 7.63 10.93
CA ALA A 200 -11.92 6.26 11.10
C ALA A 200 -13.22 5.99 10.33
N VAL A 201 -13.19 6.12 9.01
CA VAL A 201 -14.38 5.99 8.13
C VAL A 201 -14.88 4.56 8.06
N LEU A 202 -13.99 3.55 8.08
CA LEU A 202 -14.38 2.14 8.08
C LEU A 202 -15.07 1.74 9.38
N SER A 203 -14.72 2.41 10.49
CA SER A 203 -15.37 2.26 11.79
C SER A 203 -16.68 3.05 11.89
N GLY A 204 -17.13 3.73 10.81
CA GLY A 204 -18.39 4.46 10.75
C GLY A 204 -18.32 5.91 11.25
N CYS A 205 -17.13 6.49 11.41
CA CYS A 205 -16.97 7.90 11.73
C CYS A 205 -17.04 8.77 10.47
N GLU A 206 -17.34 10.06 10.66
CA GLU A 206 -17.21 11.05 9.59
C GLU A 206 -15.71 11.22 9.23
N PRO A 207 -15.39 11.54 7.95
CA PRO A 207 -14.03 11.82 7.54
C PRO A 207 -13.38 12.91 8.38
N GLY A 208 -12.16 12.67 8.84
CA GLY A 208 -11.36 13.61 9.62
C GLY A 208 -10.05 13.97 8.94
N ASN A 209 -9.30 14.86 9.58
CA ASN A 209 -7.95 15.21 9.13
C ASN A 209 -6.95 14.36 9.92
N ASP A 210 -6.18 13.54 9.24
CA ASP A 210 -5.09 12.78 9.81
C ASP A 210 -3.74 13.17 9.18
N ALA A 211 -2.65 12.78 9.83
CA ALA A 211 -1.29 13.06 9.38
C ALA A 211 -0.65 11.88 8.64
N PHE A 212 -1.35 10.75 8.51
CA PHE A 212 -0.81 9.60 7.78
C PHE A 212 -0.64 9.89 6.28
N GLN A 213 0.42 9.35 5.72
CA GLN A 213 0.66 9.43 4.29
C GLN A 213 0.43 8.05 3.63
N GLY A 214 -0.69 7.91 2.91
CA GLY A 214 -1.01 6.72 2.12
C GLY A 214 -1.98 5.72 2.76
N MET A 215 -2.54 6.05 3.92
CA MET A 215 -3.61 5.34 4.61
C MET A 215 -4.72 6.34 4.96
N GLY A 216 -5.97 5.90 5.13
CA GLY A 216 -7.08 6.77 5.52
C GLY A 216 -7.46 7.77 4.42
N PRO A 217 -8.04 7.34 3.29
CA PRO A 217 -8.40 8.23 2.18
C PRO A 217 -9.60 9.15 2.50
N GLY A 218 -10.29 8.94 3.62
CA GLY A 218 -11.49 9.70 4.00
C GLY A 218 -12.79 9.21 3.34
N PHE A 219 -12.73 8.09 2.65
CA PHE A 219 -13.89 7.42 2.05
C PHE A 219 -13.64 5.92 1.89
N VAL A 220 -14.70 5.15 1.68
CA VAL A 220 -14.59 3.72 1.35
C VAL A 220 -14.33 3.57 -0.14
N SER A 221 -13.14 3.08 -0.49
CA SER A 221 -12.73 2.88 -1.87
C SER A 221 -13.50 1.74 -2.54
N PRO A 222 -13.92 1.88 -3.83
CA PRO A 222 -14.50 0.78 -4.61
C PRO A 222 -13.63 -0.48 -4.71
N ASN A 223 -12.32 -0.34 -4.58
CA ASN A 223 -11.38 -1.47 -4.59
C ASN A 223 -11.30 -2.24 -3.26
N LEU A 224 -11.94 -1.72 -2.20
CA LEU A 224 -12.00 -2.39 -0.91
C LEU A 224 -13.21 -3.32 -0.85
N ASP A 225 -12.96 -4.61 -0.68
CA ASP A 225 -14.01 -5.59 -0.38
C ASP A 225 -14.32 -5.56 1.13
N VAL A 226 -15.31 -4.75 1.50
CA VAL A 226 -15.69 -4.56 2.90
C VAL A 226 -16.27 -5.83 3.54
N ASP A 227 -16.89 -6.69 2.73
CA ASP A 227 -17.46 -7.95 3.20
C ASP A 227 -16.37 -9.00 3.56
N LEU A 228 -15.13 -8.74 3.15
CA LEU A 228 -13.99 -9.55 3.50
C LEU A 228 -13.44 -9.25 4.90
N ILE A 229 -13.73 -8.07 5.45
CA ILE A 229 -13.14 -7.55 6.69
C ILE A 229 -13.88 -8.13 7.90
N ASP A 230 -13.11 -8.77 8.79
CA ASP A 230 -13.65 -9.32 10.05
C ASP A 230 -13.64 -8.26 11.17
N GLU A 231 -12.58 -7.42 11.24
CA GLU A 231 -12.49 -6.33 12.22
C GLU A 231 -11.71 -5.13 11.65
N VAL A 232 -12.00 -3.94 12.20
CA VAL A 232 -11.28 -2.69 11.88
C VAL A 232 -10.59 -2.17 13.14
N HIS A 233 -9.28 -1.94 13.05
CA HIS A 233 -8.45 -1.38 14.11
C HIS A 233 -8.09 0.07 13.80
N THR A 234 -8.19 0.94 14.80
CA THR A 234 -7.75 2.33 14.68
C THR A 234 -6.40 2.51 15.37
N VAL A 235 -5.50 3.30 14.77
CA VAL A 235 -4.15 3.58 15.30
C VAL A 235 -3.87 5.08 15.21
N ASP A 236 -3.29 5.62 16.29
CA ASP A 236 -2.83 7.01 16.34
C ASP A 236 -1.52 7.19 15.59
N ILE A 237 -1.33 8.36 14.98
CA ILE A 237 -0.10 8.68 14.24
C ILE A 237 1.14 8.66 15.13
N ASP A 238 1.05 9.19 16.35
CA ASP A 238 2.17 9.24 17.29
C ASP A 238 2.65 7.84 17.69
N ASP A 239 1.71 6.91 17.92
CA ASP A 239 2.01 5.51 18.23
C ASP A 239 2.64 4.81 17.01
N ALA A 240 2.09 5.04 15.81
CA ALA A 240 2.63 4.48 14.57
C ALA A 240 4.07 4.97 14.30
N GLU A 241 4.35 6.26 14.50
CA GLU A 241 5.70 6.82 14.34
C GLU A 241 6.67 6.32 15.42
N ALA A 242 6.22 6.17 16.66
CA ALA A 242 7.02 5.54 17.72
C ALA A 242 7.42 4.12 17.35
N GLU A 243 6.49 3.34 16.77
CA GLU A 243 6.76 1.98 16.29
C GLU A 243 7.71 1.99 15.07
N CYS A 244 7.59 2.94 14.15
CA CYS A 244 8.57 3.10 13.05
C CYS A 244 10.00 3.33 13.59
N ARG A 245 10.13 4.18 14.61
CA ARG A 245 11.44 4.43 15.25
C ARG A 245 11.96 3.18 15.97
N ARG A 246 11.10 2.42 16.65
CA ARG A 246 11.47 1.16 17.29
C ARG A 246 11.93 0.13 16.26
N LEU A 247 11.14 -0.11 15.20
CA LEU A 247 11.50 -1.04 14.12
C LEU A 247 12.85 -0.71 13.50
N ALA A 248 13.13 0.58 13.26
CA ALA A 248 14.41 1.01 12.72
C ALA A 248 15.57 0.74 13.68
N ARG A 249 15.42 1.04 14.97
CA ARG A 249 16.50 0.97 15.98
C ARG A 249 16.76 -0.45 16.48
N GLU A 250 15.71 -1.27 16.62
CA GLU A 250 15.80 -2.59 17.24
C GLU A 250 15.83 -3.73 16.22
N GLU A 251 15.20 -3.55 15.06
CA GLU A 251 15.09 -4.60 14.05
C GLU A 251 15.76 -4.25 12.70
N GLY A 252 16.27 -3.01 12.56
CA GLY A 252 16.93 -2.56 11.32
C GLY A 252 15.95 -2.38 10.15
N LEU A 253 14.65 -2.24 10.43
CA LEU A 253 13.59 -2.07 9.45
C LEU A 253 13.14 -0.61 9.41
N LEU A 254 13.68 0.15 8.44
CA LEU A 254 13.31 1.54 8.21
C LEU A 254 12.04 1.59 7.33
N VAL A 255 10.89 1.83 7.95
CA VAL A 255 9.55 1.73 7.32
C VAL A 255 8.73 3.00 7.51
N GLY A 256 7.69 3.19 6.67
CA GLY A 256 6.80 4.34 6.78
C GLY A 256 5.69 4.18 7.81
N GLN A 257 4.97 5.28 8.08
CA GLN A 257 3.93 5.42 9.12
C GLN A 257 2.86 4.31 9.08
N SER A 258 2.32 3.99 7.88
CA SER A 258 1.31 2.93 7.71
C SER A 258 1.85 1.54 8.05
N SER A 259 3.15 1.31 7.93
CA SER A 259 3.80 0.06 8.35
C SER A 259 3.89 -0.05 9.87
N GLY A 260 4.21 1.05 10.55
CA GLY A 260 4.17 1.13 12.01
C GLY A 260 2.77 0.84 12.56
N ALA A 261 1.75 1.50 11.99
CA ALA A 261 0.36 1.26 12.36
C ALA A 261 -0.07 -0.20 12.14
N SER A 262 0.24 -0.76 10.96
CA SER A 262 -0.09 -2.15 10.64
C SER A 262 0.61 -3.14 11.58
N ASN A 263 1.86 -2.86 11.99
CA ASN A 263 2.61 -3.70 12.94
C ASN A 263 2.00 -3.69 14.34
N LEU A 264 1.61 -2.52 14.85
CA LEU A 264 0.94 -2.42 16.16
C LEU A 264 -0.36 -3.22 16.20
N ALA A 265 -1.21 -3.05 15.20
CA ALA A 265 -2.46 -3.80 15.09
C ALA A 265 -2.20 -5.31 14.97
N ALA A 266 -1.22 -5.73 14.13
CA ALA A 266 -0.87 -7.13 13.95
C ALA A 266 -0.37 -7.79 15.26
N LYS A 267 0.42 -7.07 16.07
CA LYS A 267 0.84 -7.54 17.41
C LYS A 267 -0.36 -7.69 18.35
N GLY A 268 -1.30 -6.75 18.32
CA GLY A 268 -2.54 -6.83 19.09
C GLY A 268 -3.38 -8.05 18.73
N VAL A 269 -3.59 -8.28 17.43
CA VAL A 269 -4.32 -9.45 16.91
C VAL A 269 -3.61 -10.75 17.28
N ALA A 270 -2.29 -10.83 17.14
CA ALA A 270 -1.51 -12.01 17.51
C ALA A 270 -1.66 -12.36 19.00
N ALA A 271 -1.61 -11.35 19.88
CA ALA A 271 -1.83 -11.54 21.30
C ALA A 271 -3.25 -12.03 21.61
N ALA A 272 -4.28 -11.43 20.98
CA ALA A 272 -5.68 -11.82 21.16
C ALA A 272 -5.95 -13.25 20.70
N LEU A 273 -5.42 -13.65 19.53
CA LEU A 273 -5.50 -15.03 19.05
C LEU A 273 -4.84 -16.03 20.04
N ARG A 274 -3.69 -15.66 20.60
CA ARG A 274 -3.01 -16.50 21.59
C ARG A 274 -3.82 -16.66 22.87
N GLU A 275 -4.49 -15.61 23.34
CA GLU A 275 -5.35 -15.65 24.53
C GLU A 275 -6.64 -16.44 24.31
N SER A 276 -7.29 -16.28 23.15
CA SER A 276 -8.53 -17.00 22.83
C SER A 276 -8.30 -18.46 22.51
N GLY A 277 -7.13 -18.81 21.99
CA GLY A 277 -6.82 -20.14 21.47
C GLY A 277 -7.46 -20.42 20.08
N GLU A 278 -7.97 -19.41 19.42
CA GLU A 278 -8.61 -19.50 18.08
C GLU A 278 -7.58 -19.35 16.96
N TYR A 279 -6.69 -20.32 16.82
CA TYR A 279 -5.67 -20.37 15.79
C TYR A 279 -5.32 -21.81 15.42
N ALA A 280 -4.74 -21.99 14.24
CA ALA A 280 -4.23 -23.28 13.77
C ALA A 280 -2.76 -23.49 14.18
N GLY A 281 -2.32 -24.72 14.30
CA GLY A 281 -0.92 -25.05 14.57
C GLY A 281 -0.50 -24.90 16.03
N GLU A 282 0.82 -24.64 16.25
CA GLU A 282 1.42 -24.58 17.59
C GLU A 282 1.36 -23.16 18.20
N GLU A 283 1.41 -22.16 17.34
CA GLU A 283 1.33 -20.73 17.67
C GLU A 283 0.64 -19.95 16.56
N PRO A 284 -0.11 -18.88 16.86
CA PRO A 284 -0.74 -18.07 15.83
C PRO A 284 0.29 -17.40 14.90
N LEU A 285 -0.01 -17.40 13.59
CA LEU A 285 0.74 -16.68 12.56
C LEU A 285 -0.11 -15.55 12.01
N VAL A 286 0.33 -14.32 12.26
CA VAL A 286 -0.29 -13.10 11.72
C VAL A 286 0.62 -12.51 10.64
N VAL A 287 0.07 -12.29 9.46
CA VAL A 287 0.76 -11.62 8.35
C VAL A 287 0.36 -10.15 8.33
N THR A 288 1.34 -9.26 8.16
CA THR A 288 1.13 -7.83 7.96
C THR A 288 1.93 -7.32 6.77
N VAL A 289 1.69 -6.06 6.36
CA VAL A 289 2.37 -5.46 5.21
C VAL A 289 3.16 -4.22 5.64
N TYR A 290 4.44 -4.15 5.23
CA TYR A 290 5.28 -2.97 5.33
C TYR A 290 5.39 -2.34 3.95
N TRP A 291 4.67 -1.25 3.79
CA TRP A 291 4.26 -0.65 2.51
C TRP A 291 5.39 -0.02 1.71
N ASP A 292 6.26 0.72 2.40
CA ASP A 292 7.34 1.50 1.81
C ASP A 292 8.49 1.72 2.80
N SER A 293 9.53 2.41 2.34
CA SER A 293 10.68 2.70 3.19
C SER A 293 10.56 4.05 3.89
N GLY A 294 11.19 4.15 5.07
CA GLY A 294 11.13 5.34 5.92
C GLY A 294 11.85 6.56 5.36
N GLU A 295 12.73 6.42 4.36
CA GLU A 295 13.38 7.57 3.71
C GLU A 295 12.38 8.55 3.10
N ARG A 296 11.16 8.10 2.81
CA ARG A 296 10.08 8.94 2.26
C ARG A 296 9.40 9.84 3.29
N TYR A 297 9.79 9.70 4.57
CA TYR A 297 9.19 10.36 5.73
C TYR A 297 10.20 11.20 6.53
N LEU A 298 11.42 11.38 6.01
CA LEU A 298 12.46 12.17 6.69
C LEU A 298 12.05 13.63 6.84
N SER A 299 11.46 14.25 5.81
CA SER A 299 10.95 15.61 5.90
C SER A 299 9.62 15.75 6.64
N ALA A 300 8.94 14.65 6.94
CA ALA A 300 7.74 14.63 7.77
C ALA A 300 8.04 14.64 9.27
N GLY A 301 9.30 14.43 9.66
CA GLY A 301 9.70 14.39 11.05
C GLY A 301 9.47 13.05 11.78
N THR A 302 9.01 12.01 11.09
CA THR A 302 8.71 10.69 11.68
C THR A 302 9.87 10.11 12.50
N PHE A 303 11.11 10.44 12.11
CA PHE A 303 12.33 9.95 12.76
C PHE A 303 13.08 11.02 13.58
N ASP A 304 12.49 12.20 13.73
CA ASP A 304 13.04 13.25 14.59
C ASP A 304 12.89 12.87 16.08
N GLU A 305 13.85 13.32 16.93
CA GLU A 305 13.87 13.03 18.37
C GLU A 305 12.96 13.95 19.17
#